data_7866a9d04797c8e12f0b0a73b4a2cfc2
#
_entry.id   7866a9d04797c8e12f0b0a73b4a2cfc2
#
_cell.length_a   1.000
_cell.length_b   1.000
_cell.length_c   1.000
_cell.angle_alpha   90.00
_cell.angle_beta   90.00
_cell.angle_gamma   90.00
#
_symmetry.space_group_name_H-M   'P 1'
#
loop_
_entity.id
_entity.type
_entity.pdbx_description
1 polymer ?
#
loop_
_entity_poly.entity_id
_entity_poly.type
_entity_poly.pdbx_seq_one_letter_code
_entity_poly.pdbx_strand_id
1 'polypeptide(L)'
;VPGDVVILEAGDAVPADGRILESASLKIEEAALTGESVPVNKYSDPLNSSEDGKEIPLGDRKNMMYMGSTVVYGRGKAVVTEIGMKTEMGKIANALTLAEEGKTPLQIKLAQLSKTLTWIVLGICVFIFAFNIIKAGDFHFEPILDSFMVAVSLAVAAIPEGLATVVTIVLSIGVTKMSKRNAIIRKLTAVETLGCAQIICSDKTGTLTQNKMTVV
;
A
#
# COMPACT_ATOMS: atom_id res chain seq x y z
N VAL A 1 28.61 2.15 -8.65
CA VAL A 1 29.02 1.62 -7.34
C VAL A 1 29.29 2.80 -6.41
N PRO A 2 29.04 2.73 -5.10
CA PRO A 2 29.48 3.78 -4.18
C PRO A 2 30.97 4.09 -4.35
N GLY A 3 31.30 5.39 -4.47
CA GLY A 3 32.64 5.87 -4.78
C GLY A 3 32.87 6.26 -6.23
N ASP A 4 32.01 5.86 -7.16
CA ASP A 4 32.07 6.30 -8.55
C ASP A 4 31.76 7.79 -8.66
N VAL A 5 32.39 8.47 -9.63
CA VAL A 5 32.12 9.86 -9.93
C VAL A 5 31.20 9.96 -11.13
N VAL A 6 30.09 10.67 -10.94
CA VAL A 6 29.09 10.92 -11.98
C VAL A 6 29.20 12.36 -12.44
N ILE A 7 29.19 12.56 -13.77
CA ILE A 7 29.08 13.86 -14.41
C ILE A 7 27.62 14.10 -14.72
N LEU A 8 27.10 15.27 -14.36
CA LEU A 8 25.70 15.65 -14.52
C LEU A 8 25.59 16.89 -15.41
N GLU A 9 24.70 16.83 -16.38
CA GLU A 9 24.35 17.94 -17.28
C GLU A 9 22.84 18.16 -17.32
N ALA A 10 22.41 19.33 -17.74
CA ALA A 10 20.98 19.64 -17.85
C ALA A 10 20.26 18.66 -18.78
N GLY A 11 19.19 18.06 -18.31
CA GLY A 11 18.40 16.99 -18.97
C GLY A 11 18.69 15.59 -18.45
N ASP A 12 19.75 15.39 -17.66
CA ASP A 12 20.10 14.09 -17.12
C ASP A 12 19.19 13.70 -15.96
N ALA A 13 18.91 12.41 -15.86
CA ALA A 13 18.31 11.80 -14.67
C ALA A 13 19.42 11.40 -13.70
N VAL A 14 19.26 11.72 -12.42
CA VAL A 14 20.19 11.35 -11.35
C VAL A 14 20.13 9.85 -11.09
N PRO A 15 21.23 9.08 -11.29
CA PRO A 15 21.19 7.63 -11.27
C PRO A 15 21.23 7.01 -9.87
N ALA A 16 21.72 7.74 -8.88
CA ALA A 16 21.95 7.27 -7.51
C ALA A 16 22.02 8.44 -6.54
N ASP A 17 22.00 8.17 -5.24
CA ASP A 17 22.26 9.20 -4.24
C ASP A 17 23.75 9.50 -4.20
N GLY A 18 24.09 10.78 -4.11
CA GLY A 18 25.48 11.20 -4.15
C GLY A 18 25.76 12.56 -3.54
N ARG A 19 27.02 12.78 -3.25
CA ARG A 19 27.55 14.03 -2.73
C ARG A 19 28.10 14.89 -3.88
N ILE A 20 27.64 16.13 -3.98
CA ILE A 20 28.13 17.09 -4.97
C ILE A 20 29.60 17.46 -4.65
N LEU A 21 30.47 17.29 -5.62
CA LEU A 21 31.89 17.65 -5.56
C LEU A 21 32.16 18.99 -6.24
N GLU A 22 31.55 19.19 -7.43
CA GLU A 22 31.69 20.43 -8.21
C GLU A 22 30.29 20.83 -8.71
N SER A 23 29.98 22.11 -8.69
CA SER A 23 28.71 22.65 -9.20
C SER A 23 29.00 23.93 -10.02
N ALA A 24 28.51 23.95 -11.25
CA ALA A 24 28.46 25.14 -12.09
C ALA A 24 27.00 25.50 -12.35
N SER A 25 26.40 26.25 -11.44
CA SER A 25 24.98 26.64 -11.44
C SER A 25 24.02 25.44 -11.53
N LEU A 26 24.40 24.32 -10.93
CA LEU A 26 23.62 23.07 -10.97
C LEU A 26 22.29 23.25 -10.23
N LYS A 27 21.18 22.94 -10.94
CA LYS A 27 19.82 22.90 -10.37
C LYS A 27 19.20 21.55 -10.63
N ILE A 28 18.66 20.96 -9.57
CA ILE A 28 18.02 19.63 -9.62
C ILE A 28 16.57 19.77 -9.15
N GLU A 29 15.66 19.19 -9.91
CA GLU A 29 14.25 19.04 -9.53
C GLU A 29 14.10 17.78 -8.69
N GLU A 30 13.69 17.95 -7.43
CA GLU A 30 13.57 16.89 -6.44
C GLU A 30 12.11 16.70 -5.97
N ALA A 31 11.15 17.10 -6.80
CA ALA A 31 9.72 17.10 -6.46
C ALA A 31 9.21 15.74 -5.98
N ALA A 32 9.74 14.64 -6.53
CA ALA A 32 9.35 13.28 -6.16
C ALA A 32 9.70 12.92 -4.69
N LEU A 33 10.71 13.58 -4.11
CA LEU A 33 11.16 13.33 -2.73
C LEU A 33 10.75 14.42 -1.75
N THR A 34 10.77 15.67 -2.19
CA THR A 34 10.52 16.84 -1.33
C THR A 34 9.12 17.41 -1.46
N GLY A 35 8.40 17.07 -2.54
CA GLY A 35 7.12 17.68 -2.88
C GLY A 35 7.23 19.11 -3.43
N GLU A 36 8.44 19.67 -3.55
CA GLU A 36 8.69 21.03 -4.03
C GLU A 36 8.93 21.03 -5.55
N SER A 37 8.08 21.75 -6.30
CA SER A 37 8.18 21.86 -7.77
C SER A 37 9.30 22.78 -8.24
N VAL A 38 9.88 23.57 -7.35
CA VAL A 38 10.93 24.54 -7.70
C VAL A 38 12.28 23.83 -7.66
N PRO A 39 13.05 23.89 -8.78
CA PRO A 39 14.38 23.29 -8.80
C PRO A 39 15.31 23.87 -7.73
N VAL A 40 16.01 23.01 -7.01
CA VAL A 40 16.92 23.37 -5.92
C VAL A 40 18.32 23.64 -6.46
N ASN A 41 18.90 24.78 -6.08
CA ASN A 41 20.31 25.07 -6.35
C ASN A 41 21.21 24.12 -5.54
N LYS A 42 22.18 23.51 -6.22
CA LYS A 42 23.14 22.58 -5.60
C LYS A 42 24.54 23.17 -5.56
N TYR A 43 25.25 22.94 -4.47
CA TYR A 43 26.64 23.38 -4.26
C TYR A 43 27.45 22.33 -3.51
N SER A 44 28.78 22.48 -3.57
CA SER A 44 29.71 21.54 -2.97
C SER A 44 30.02 21.81 -1.50
N ASP A 45 29.64 23.00 -0.98
CA ASP A 45 29.98 23.43 0.36
C ASP A 45 29.48 22.49 1.44
N PRO A 46 30.20 22.28 2.53
CA PRO A 46 29.72 21.54 3.67
C PRO A 46 28.53 22.28 4.31
N LEU A 47 27.51 21.53 4.68
CA LEU A 47 26.39 22.07 5.44
C LEU A 47 26.74 22.08 6.92
N ASN A 48 26.46 23.17 7.59
CA ASN A 48 26.61 23.25 9.05
C ASN A 48 25.50 22.37 9.66
N SER A 49 25.88 21.47 10.56
CA SER A 49 24.89 20.73 11.36
C SER A 49 24.02 21.74 12.11
N SER A 50 22.73 21.45 12.24
CA SER A 50 21.87 22.24 13.10
C SER A 50 22.42 22.26 14.52
N GLU A 51 22.38 23.42 15.18
CA GLU A 51 22.89 23.62 16.56
C GLU A 51 22.30 22.60 17.56
N ASP A 52 21.15 22.02 17.25
CA ASP A 52 20.44 21.01 18.06
C ASP A 52 20.88 19.55 17.80
N GLY A 53 21.89 19.29 16.97
CA GLY A 53 22.33 17.92 16.62
C GLY A 53 21.29 17.09 15.83
N LYS A 54 20.22 17.72 15.32
CA LYS A 54 19.23 17.07 14.48
C LYS A 54 19.75 16.92 13.06
N GLU A 55 19.37 15.82 12.41
CA GLU A 55 19.66 15.62 10.98
C GLU A 55 19.02 16.72 10.14
N ILE A 56 19.77 17.20 9.14
CA ILE A 56 19.28 18.19 8.18
C ILE A 56 18.16 17.55 7.35
N PRO A 57 16.97 18.17 7.23
CA PRO A 57 15.90 17.68 6.37
C PRO A 57 16.36 17.44 4.94
N LEU A 58 15.78 16.47 4.26
CA LEU A 58 16.20 16.05 2.92
C LEU A 58 16.22 17.21 1.92
N GLY A 59 15.19 18.05 1.89
CA GLY A 59 15.09 19.22 1.00
C GLY A 59 16.14 20.30 1.25
N ASP A 60 16.74 20.36 2.46
CA ASP A 60 17.77 21.33 2.83
C ASP A 60 19.18 20.82 2.58
N ARG A 61 19.36 19.54 2.20
CA ARG A 61 20.67 18.96 1.87
C ARG A 61 21.12 19.38 0.48
N LYS A 62 21.38 20.66 0.29
CA LYS A 62 21.73 21.27 -1.02
C LYS A 62 23.05 20.80 -1.60
N ASN A 63 23.84 20.06 -0.85
CA ASN A 63 25.09 19.46 -1.27
C ASN A 63 25.00 17.98 -1.64
N MET A 64 23.77 17.46 -1.69
CA MET A 64 23.45 16.08 -2.08
C MET A 64 22.60 16.07 -3.35
N MET A 65 22.68 14.99 -4.09
CA MET A 65 21.76 14.62 -5.18
C MET A 65 21.07 13.33 -4.84
N TYR A 66 19.87 13.10 -5.37
CA TYR A 66 19.05 11.94 -5.05
C TYR A 66 18.57 11.22 -6.30
N MET A 67 18.58 9.89 -6.23
CA MET A 67 18.08 9.02 -7.29
C MET A 67 16.62 9.38 -7.67
N GLY A 68 16.35 9.42 -8.99
CA GLY A 68 15.02 9.71 -9.52
C GLY A 68 14.69 11.20 -9.67
N SER A 69 15.64 12.08 -9.33
CA SER A 69 15.58 13.51 -9.61
C SER A 69 16.09 13.83 -11.00
N THR A 70 15.79 15.03 -11.52
CA THR A 70 16.20 15.47 -12.87
C THR A 70 17.05 16.75 -12.77
N VAL A 71 18.15 16.78 -13.49
CA VAL A 71 18.97 17.98 -13.64
C VAL A 71 18.28 18.94 -14.62
N VAL A 72 17.89 20.11 -14.15
CA VAL A 72 17.12 21.10 -14.95
C VAL A 72 18.01 22.15 -15.55
N TYR A 73 19.12 22.48 -14.87
CA TYR A 73 20.03 23.53 -15.30
C TYR A 73 21.45 23.32 -14.78
N GLY A 74 22.43 23.79 -15.55
CA GLY A 74 23.84 23.77 -15.17
C GLY A 74 24.49 22.40 -15.35
N ARG A 75 25.66 22.23 -14.72
CA ARG A 75 26.42 20.98 -14.73
C ARG A 75 27.17 20.81 -13.41
N GLY A 76 27.52 19.56 -13.10
CA GLY A 76 28.27 19.26 -11.89
C GLY A 76 28.91 17.89 -11.89
N LYS A 77 29.70 17.62 -10.86
CA LYS A 77 30.23 16.29 -10.57
C LYS A 77 29.80 15.89 -9.18
N ALA A 78 29.47 14.64 -9.00
CA ALA A 78 29.11 14.08 -7.72
C ALA A 78 29.73 12.71 -7.51
N VAL A 79 30.05 12.36 -6.27
CA VAL A 79 30.43 11.00 -5.90
C VAL A 79 29.20 10.25 -5.42
N VAL A 80 29.00 9.05 -5.93
CA VAL A 80 27.92 8.15 -5.51
C VAL A 80 28.16 7.69 -4.07
N THR A 81 27.18 7.89 -3.21
CA THR A 81 27.22 7.45 -1.80
C THR A 81 26.38 6.21 -1.56
N GLU A 82 25.18 6.17 -2.13
CA GLU A 82 24.21 5.09 -1.93
C GLU A 82 23.57 4.66 -3.27
N ILE A 83 23.25 3.36 -3.41
CA ILE A 83 22.64 2.78 -4.61
C ILE A 83 21.46 1.88 -4.28
N GLY A 84 20.55 1.70 -5.23
CA GLY A 84 19.43 0.75 -5.16
C GLY A 84 18.55 1.00 -3.93
N MET A 85 18.29 -0.05 -3.16
CA MET A 85 17.39 0.02 -2.00
C MET A 85 17.94 0.84 -0.81
N LYS A 86 19.20 1.25 -0.84
CA LYS A 86 19.78 2.11 0.19
C LYS A 86 19.60 3.60 -0.10
N THR A 87 19.27 3.98 -1.34
CA THR A 87 18.92 5.36 -1.70
C THR A 87 17.66 5.82 -0.97
N GLU A 88 17.43 7.12 -0.88
CA GLU A 88 16.21 7.67 -0.27
C GLU A 88 14.95 7.15 -0.98
N MET A 89 14.96 7.10 -2.32
CA MET A 89 13.89 6.50 -3.10
C MET A 89 13.74 4.99 -2.81
N GLY A 90 14.87 4.28 -2.65
CA GLY A 90 14.90 2.86 -2.28
C GLY A 90 14.31 2.59 -0.91
N LYS A 91 14.56 3.45 0.08
CA LYS A 91 13.95 3.36 1.42
C LYS A 91 12.42 3.48 1.35
N ILE A 92 11.90 4.41 0.53
CA ILE A 92 10.45 4.55 0.29
C ILE A 92 9.88 3.28 -0.36
N ALA A 93 10.54 2.77 -1.39
CA ALA A 93 10.12 1.54 -2.07
C ALA A 93 10.11 0.34 -1.11
N ASN A 94 11.13 0.21 -0.25
CA ASN A 94 11.19 -0.84 0.77
C ASN A 94 10.06 -0.71 1.80
N ALA A 95 9.79 0.49 2.28
CA ALA A 95 8.69 0.75 3.21
C ALA A 95 7.33 0.37 2.61
N LEU A 96 7.12 0.67 1.32
CA LEU A 96 5.91 0.27 0.60
C LEU A 96 5.80 -1.27 0.43
N THR A 97 6.92 -1.94 0.23
CA THR A 97 6.95 -3.41 0.09
C THR A 97 6.70 -4.12 1.42
N LEU A 98 7.21 -3.55 2.52
CA LEU A 98 7.01 -4.09 3.88
C LEU A 98 5.65 -3.74 4.47
N ALA A 99 4.91 -2.79 3.89
CA ALA A 99 3.56 -2.47 4.32
C ALA A 99 2.63 -3.65 4.08
N GLU A 100 2.25 -4.35 5.16
CA GLU A 100 1.29 -5.44 5.09
C GLU A 100 -0.07 -4.93 4.63
N GLU A 101 -0.69 -5.67 3.71
CA GLU A 101 -2.07 -5.42 3.30
C GLU A 101 -3.02 -5.82 4.44
N GLY A 102 -3.46 -4.87 5.21
CA GLY A 102 -4.47 -5.07 6.25
C GLY A 102 -5.78 -5.60 5.64
N LYS A 103 -6.52 -6.40 6.41
CA LYS A 103 -7.88 -6.82 6.04
C LYS A 103 -8.81 -5.61 6.03
N THR A 104 -9.71 -5.57 5.06
CA THR A 104 -10.71 -4.50 5.00
C THR A 104 -11.74 -4.63 6.14
N PRO A 105 -12.41 -3.54 6.54
CA PRO A 105 -13.46 -3.57 7.56
C PRO A 105 -14.56 -4.60 7.25
N LEU A 106 -14.97 -4.73 5.99
CA LEU A 106 -15.96 -5.71 5.54
C LEU A 106 -15.44 -7.14 5.71
N GLN A 107 -14.20 -7.41 5.31
CA GLN A 107 -13.58 -8.73 5.47
C GLN A 107 -13.53 -9.15 6.95
N ILE A 108 -13.21 -8.21 7.85
CA ILE A 108 -13.20 -8.47 9.31
C ILE A 108 -14.62 -8.80 9.78
N LYS A 109 -15.63 -8.01 9.39
CA LYS A 109 -17.03 -8.25 9.77
C LYS A 109 -17.58 -9.55 9.22
N LEU A 110 -17.25 -9.88 7.95
CA LEU A 110 -17.66 -11.16 7.35
C LEU A 110 -17.00 -12.35 8.05
N ALA A 111 -15.72 -12.26 8.40
CA ALA A 111 -15.05 -13.30 9.15
C ALA A 111 -15.67 -13.51 10.55
N GLN A 112 -16.04 -12.42 11.23
CA GLN A 112 -16.75 -12.48 12.52
C GLN A 112 -18.13 -13.14 12.37
N LEU A 113 -18.91 -12.75 11.35
CA LEU A 113 -20.20 -13.32 11.03
C LEU A 113 -20.09 -14.82 10.74
N SER A 114 -19.16 -15.22 9.87
CA SER A 114 -18.91 -16.64 9.57
C SER A 114 -18.56 -17.44 10.81
N LYS A 115 -17.70 -16.91 11.68
CA LYS A 115 -17.33 -17.57 12.94
C LYS A 115 -18.54 -17.76 13.85
N THR A 116 -19.37 -16.73 13.99
CA THR A 116 -20.59 -16.79 14.82
C THR A 116 -21.57 -17.81 14.28
N LEU A 117 -21.83 -17.78 12.96
CA LEU A 117 -22.71 -18.74 12.28
C LEU A 117 -22.20 -20.20 12.46
N THR A 118 -20.89 -20.40 12.30
CA THR A 118 -20.29 -21.74 12.47
C THR A 118 -20.58 -22.30 13.88
N TRP A 119 -20.43 -21.49 14.94
CA TRP A 119 -20.72 -21.92 16.30
C TRP A 119 -22.21 -22.21 16.53
N ILE A 120 -23.11 -21.39 15.96
CA ILE A 120 -24.55 -21.60 16.06
C ILE A 120 -24.94 -22.92 15.35
N VAL A 121 -24.46 -23.11 14.12
CA VAL A 121 -24.74 -24.31 13.32
C VAL A 121 -24.20 -25.55 14.03
N LEU A 122 -22.99 -25.51 14.56
CA LEU A 122 -22.41 -26.61 15.32
C LEU A 122 -23.27 -26.96 16.54
N GLY A 123 -23.72 -25.95 17.27
CA GLY A 123 -24.62 -26.16 18.43
C GLY A 123 -25.96 -26.83 18.02
N ILE A 124 -26.56 -26.38 16.94
CA ILE A 124 -27.81 -26.95 16.40
C ILE A 124 -27.57 -28.40 15.96
N CYS A 125 -26.46 -28.68 15.25
CA CYS A 125 -26.16 -30.05 14.78
C CYS A 125 -25.96 -31.01 15.95
N VAL A 126 -25.21 -30.58 16.98
CA VAL A 126 -25.02 -31.39 18.19
C VAL A 126 -26.36 -31.62 18.91
N PHE A 127 -27.20 -30.59 19.00
CA PHE A 127 -28.53 -30.72 19.61
C PHE A 127 -29.40 -31.69 18.86
N ILE A 128 -29.50 -31.60 17.53
CA ILE A 128 -30.32 -32.51 16.69
C ILE A 128 -29.76 -33.92 16.77
N PHE A 129 -28.47 -34.10 16.71
CA PHE A 129 -27.83 -35.40 16.83
C PHE A 129 -28.17 -36.07 18.17
N ALA A 130 -28.01 -35.35 19.28
CA ALA A 130 -28.33 -35.84 20.63
C ALA A 130 -29.84 -36.15 20.76
N PHE A 131 -30.69 -35.24 20.25
CA PHE A 131 -32.15 -35.44 20.30
C PHE A 131 -32.61 -36.69 19.52
N ASN A 132 -32.04 -36.91 18.33
CA ASN A 132 -32.38 -38.11 17.52
C ASN A 132 -31.96 -39.41 18.21
N ILE A 133 -30.79 -39.45 18.84
CA ILE A 133 -30.30 -40.60 19.61
C ILE A 133 -31.22 -40.89 20.80
N ILE A 134 -31.61 -39.88 21.56
CA ILE A 134 -32.49 -40.02 22.71
C ILE A 134 -33.88 -40.51 22.28
N LYS A 135 -34.40 -39.99 21.17
CA LYS A 135 -35.71 -40.39 20.64
C LYS A 135 -35.70 -41.81 20.09
N ALA A 136 -34.61 -42.26 19.47
CA ALA A 136 -34.50 -43.61 18.93
C ALA A 136 -34.54 -44.71 19.99
N GLY A 137 -34.10 -44.41 21.24
CA GLY A 137 -34.15 -45.35 22.36
C GLY A 137 -33.21 -46.57 22.21
N ASP A 138 -32.64 -46.77 21.06
CA ASP A 138 -31.75 -47.89 20.71
C ASP A 138 -30.36 -47.36 20.32
N PHE A 139 -29.34 -47.87 20.99
CA PHE A 139 -27.94 -47.55 20.68
C PHE A 139 -27.33 -48.47 19.64
N HIS A 140 -28.14 -48.81 18.57
CA HIS A 140 -27.62 -49.58 17.44
C HIS A 140 -26.88 -48.69 16.50
N PHE A 141 -25.93 -49.25 15.75
CA PHE A 141 -25.04 -48.52 14.87
C PHE A 141 -25.79 -47.80 13.73
N GLU A 142 -26.84 -48.37 13.17
CA GLU A 142 -27.62 -47.81 12.05
C GLU A 142 -28.31 -46.47 12.42
N PRO A 143 -29.10 -46.35 13.50
CA PRO A 143 -29.73 -45.09 13.89
C PRO A 143 -28.70 -43.96 14.23
N ILE A 144 -27.54 -44.33 14.75
CA ILE A 144 -26.46 -43.36 15.03
C ILE A 144 -25.90 -42.84 13.71
N LEU A 145 -25.66 -43.71 12.72
CA LEU A 145 -25.14 -43.32 11.41
C LEU A 145 -26.11 -42.39 10.67
N ASP A 146 -27.38 -42.71 10.67
CA ASP A 146 -28.44 -41.90 10.05
C ASP A 146 -28.54 -40.51 10.71
N SER A 147 -28.54 -40.47 12.03
CA SER A 147 -28.53 -39.20 12.79
C SER A 147 -27.29 -38.35 12.52
N PHE A 148 -26.14 -38.98 12.35
CA PHE A 148 -24.90 -38.31 11.97
C PHE A 148 -24.98 -37.75 10.55
N MET A 149 -25.47 -38.51 9.59
CA MET A 149 -25.64 -38.06 8.20
C MET A 149 -26.61 -36.89 8.08
N VAL A 150 -27.70 -36.88 8.86
CA VAL A 150 -28.63 -35.75 8.93
C VAL A 150 -27.95 -34.51 9.50
N ALA A 151 -27.19 -34.65 10.61
CA ALA A 151 -26.47 -33.54 11.21
C ALA A 151 -25.42 -32.94 10.27
N VAL A 152 -24.65 -33.78 9.57
CA VAL A 152 -23.66 -33.35 8.56
C VAL A 152 -24.33 -32.64 7.38
N SER A 153 -25.42 -33.20 6.86
CA SER A 153 -26.16 -32.58 5.76
C SER A 153 -26.72 -31.22 6.13
N LEU A 154 -27.21 -31.06 7.35
CA LEU A 154 -27.67 -29.77 7.88
C LEU A 154 -26.50 -28.77 8.03
N ALA A 155 -25.34 -29.23 8.53
CA ALA A 155 -24.16 -28.40 8.68
C ALA A 155 -23.71 -27.86 7.32
N VAL A 156 -23.65 -28.69 6.28
CA VAL A 156 -23.27 -28.28 4.92
C VAL A 156 -24.30 -27.30 4.34
N ALA A 157 -25.58 -27.57 4.47
CA ALA A 157 -26.65 -26.69 3.98
C ALA A 157 -26.69 -25.32 4.65
N ALA A 158 -26.19 -25.21 5.89
CA ALA A 158 -26.17 -23.96 6.65
C ALA A 158 -24.96 -23.07 6.37
N ILE A 159 -23.97 -23.55 5.60
CA ILE A 159 -22.79 -22.73 5.22
C ILE A 159 -23.20 -21.72 4.14
N PRO A 160 -23.07 -20.40 4.38
CA PRO A 160 -23.45 -19.39 3.40
C PRO A 160 -22.38 -19.23 2.30
N GLU A 161 -22.21 -20.21 1.43
CA GLU A 161 -21.19 -20.21 0.37
C GLU A 161 -21.34 -19.05 -0.61
N GLY A 162 -22.55 -18.56 -0.82
CA GLY A 162 -22.84 -17.44 -1.72
C GLY A 162 -22.36 -16.08 -1.23
N LEU A 163 -22.06 -15.91 0.06
CA LEU A 163 -21.77 -14.60 0.63
C LEU A 163 -20.49 -13.97 0.05
N ALA A 164 -19.43 -14.73 -0.06
CA ALA A 164 -18.17 -14.25 -0.66
C ALA A 164 -18.33 -13.89 -2.14
N THR A 165 -19.11 -14.69 -2.87
CA THR A 165 -19.39 -14.47 -4.30
C THR A 165 -20.20 -13.20 -4.51
N VAL A 166 -21.24 -12.96 -3.72
CA VAL A 166 -22.07 -11.74 -3.79
C VAL A 166 -21.23 -10.50 -3.51
N VAL A 167 -20.36 -10.52 -2.49
CA VAL A 167 -19.46 -9.41 -2.17
C VAL A 167 -18.54 -9.12 -3.36
N THR A 168 -17.93 -10.15 -3.95
CA THR A 168 -17.04 -9.98 -5.11
C THR A 168 -17.76 -9.37 -6.31
N ILE A 169 -18.99 -9.80 -6.59
CA ILE A 169 -19.81 -9.26 -7.68
C ILE A 169 -20.14 -7.79 -7.42
N VAL A 170 -20.56 -7.43 -6.20
CA VAL A 170 -20.88 -6.03 -5.85
C VAL A 170 -19.66 -5.12 -5.97
N LEU A 171 -18.49 -5.56 -5.47
CA LEU A 171 -17.25 -4.82 -5.62
C LEU A 171 -16.84 -4.67 -7.10
N SER A 172 -17.00 -5.70 -7.92
CA SER A 172 -16.73 -5.66 -9.36
C SER A 172 -17.61 -4.64 -10.10
N ILE A 173 -18.89 -4.57 -9.75
CA ILE A 173 -19.80 -3.53 -10.26
C ILE A 173 -19.33 -2.14 -9.84
N GLY A 174 -18.87 -1.99 -8.60
CA GLY A 174 -18.27 -0.75 -8.08
C GLY A 174 -17.06 -0.32 -8.89
N VAL A 175 -16.11 -1.22 -9.12
CA VAL A 175 -14.92 -0.97 -9.97
C VAL A 175 -15.33 -0.52 -11.37
N THR A 176 -16.30 -1.20 -12.00
CA THR A 176 -16.77 -0.84 -13.33
C THR A 176 -17.35 0.58 -13.38
N LYS A 177 -18.12 0.97 -12.36
CA LYS A 177 -18.66 2.34 -12.26
C LYS A 177 -17.56 3.38 -12.07
N MET A 178 -16.55 3.10 -11.24
CA MET A 178 -15.42 4.00 -10.99
C MET A 178 -14.51 4.12 -12.22
N SER A 179 -14.26 3.02 -12.93
CA SER A 179 -13.49 3.02 -14.17
C SER A 179 -14.13 3.89 -15.25
N LYS A 180 -15.46 3.90 -15.38
CA LYS A 180 -16.18 4.82 -16.26
C LYS A 180 -16.02 6.31 -15.90
N ARG A 181 -15.52 6.62 -14.71
CA ARG A 181 -15.17 7.94 -14.22
C ARG A 181 -13.66 8.20 -14.22
N ASN A 182 -12.91 7.46 -15.04
CA ASN A 182 -11.46 7.55 -15.19
C ASN A 182 -10.66 7.23 -13.92
N ALA A 183 -11.26 6.52 -12.95
CA ALA A 183 -10.54 6.04 -11.78
C ALA A 183 -9.85 4.71 -12.09
N ILE A 184 -8.54 4.63 -11.86
CA ILE A 184 -7.75 3.41 -12.05
C ILE A 184 -7.76 2.62 -10.74
N ILE A 185 -8.52 1.53 -10.70
CA ILE A 185 -8.61 0.65 -9.56
C ILE A 185 -7.75 -0.59 -9.79
N ARG A 186 -6.73 -0.77 -8.97
CA ARG A 186 -5.81 -1.91 -9.05
C ARG A 186 -6.25 -3.11 -8.20
N LYS A 187 -7.02 -2.89 -7.13
CA LYS A 187 -7.47 -3.92 -6.20
C LYS A 187 -8.96 -3.74 -5.91
N LEU A 188 -9.74 -4.82 -5.90
CA LEU A 188 -11.18 -4.80 -5.60
C LEU A 188 -11.46 -4.22 -4.21
N THR A 189 -10.61 -4.52 -3.24
CA THR A 189 -10.72 -4.03 -1.86
C THR A 189 -10.59 -2.51 -1.73
N ALA A 190 -9.92 -1.84 -2.68
CA ALA A 190 -9.77 -0.39 -2.68
C ALA A 190 -11.12 0.35 -2.80
N VAL A 191 -12.10 -0.24 -3.50
CA VAL A 191 -13.46 0.34 -3.64
C VAL A 191 -14.16 0.40 -2.29
N GLU A 192 -14.03 -0.66 -1.51
CA GLU A 192 -14.58 -0.74 -0.16
C GLU A 192 -13.89 0.25 0.78
N THR A 193 -12.56 0.22 0.80
CA THR A 193 -11.75 1.09 1.66
C THR A 193 -12.06 2.56 1.39
N LEU A 194 -12.20 2.96 0.12
CA LEU A 194 -12.56 4.32 -0.25
C LEU A 194 -13.95 4.70 0.24
N GLY A 195 -14.93 3.77 0.18
CA GLY A 195 -16.29 3.99 0.67
C GLY A 195 -16.40 4.11 2.20
N CYS A 196 -15.45 3.54 2.94
CA CYS A 196 -15.42 3.55 4.41
C CYS A 196 -14.41 4.56 4.98
N ALA A 197 -13.65 5.26 4.14
CA ALA A 197 -12.62 6.19 4.59
C ALA A 197 -13.22 7.40 5.30
N GLN A 198 -12.75 7.66 6.51
CA GLN A 198 -13.10 8.85 7.30
C GLN A 198 -12.07 9.97 7.15
N ILE A 199 -10.83 9.59 6.80
CA ILE A 199 -9.71 10.52 6.62
C ILE A 199 -9.06 10.21 5.28
N ILE A 200 -8.87 11.25 4.47
CA ILE A 200 -8.17 11.17 3.19
C ILE A 200 -6.92 12.04 3.28
N CYS A 201 -5.75 11.42 3.22
CA CYS A 201 -4.48 12.11 3.11
C CYS A 201 -4.11 12.24 1.63
N SER A 202 -4.01 13.48 1.14
CA SER A 202 -3.69 13.74 -0.27
C SER A 202 -2.45 14.62 -0.36
N ASP A 203 -1.54 14.26 -1.25
CA ASP A 203 -0.43 15.13 -1.62
C ASP A 203 -0.94 16.32 -2.47
N LYS A 204 -0.27 17.45 -2.36
CA LYS A 204 -0.60 18.66 -3.13
C LYS A 204 -0.02 18.59 -4.53
N THR A 205 1.28 18.36 -4.63
CA THR A 205 2.05 18.54 -5.88
C THR A 205 1.91 17.33 -6.80
N GLY A 206 1.42 17.55 -8.02
CA GLY A 206 1.18 16.47 -8.97
C GLY A 206 -0.07 15.62 -8.71
N THR A 207 -0.76 15.81 -7.55
CA THR A 207 -2.01 15.12 -7.19
C THR A 207 -3.19 16.10 -7.24
N LEU A 208 -3.19 17.12 -6.40
CA LEU A 208 -4.20 18.19 -6.44
C LEU A 208 -3.85 19.26 -7.46
N THR A 209 -2.59 19.42 -7.79
CA THR A 209 -2.07 20.31 -8.82
C THR A 209 -1.41 19.52 -9.94
N GLN A 210 -1.20 20.15 -11.09
CA GLN A 210 -0.58 19.50 -12.26
C GLN A 210 0.95 19.58 -12.29
N ASN A 211 1.58 20.09 -11.23
CA ASN A 211 3.02 20.40 -11.21
C ASN A 211 3.47 21.25 -12.42
N LYS A 212 2.62 22.18 -12.86
CA LYS A 212 2.88 23.08 -14.00
C LYS A 212 2.59 24.51 -13.57
N MET A 213 3.55 25.39 -13.86
CA MET A 213 3.36 26.83 -13.72
C MET A 213 2.67 27.36 -14.97
N THR A 214 1.53 28.04 -14.81
CA THR A 214 0.82 28.70 -15.93
C THR A 214 0.77 30.19 -15.65
N VAL A 215 1.22 30.98 -16.60
CA VAL A 215 1.08 32.45 -16.55
C VAL A 215 -0.35 32.79 -16.96
N VAL A 216 -1.02 33.59 -16.15
CA VAL A 216 -2.40 34.08 -16.37
C VAL A 216 -2.36 35.55 -16.70
#